data_b9249cfceaa29672efdf0e720c834695
#
_entry.id   b9249cfceaa29672efdf0e720c834695
#
_cell.length_a   1.000
_cell.length_b   1.000
_cell.length_c   1.000
_cell.angle_alpha   90.00
_cell.angle_beta   90.00
_cell.angle_gamma   90.00
#
_symmetry.space_group_name_H-M   'P 1'
#
loop_
_entity.id
_entity.type
_entity.pdbx_description
1 polymer ?
#
loop_
_entity_poly.entity_id
_entity_poly.type
_entity_poly.pdbx_seq_one_letter_code
_entity_poly.pdbx_strand_id
1 'polypeptide(L)'
;MSEDKLPELGKIHPAFFDRVIYPKLGAPSGDIVIGPRHGVDYGVLRVGPKYMAFSTDPFFIVPSFGFARAAWFGFHIVFCDVAVSGLTPRYLTIDLNLPPEMTEPELEEMWDAVHAEAVKYGISVITGHTARYTGCNYPMVGGATSIAVGGKRDLRGPGRVKKGDRVVITKGPAIETTGLLAVLFPERFVAAGGEAFQKEAAAVFSRMTVMEDCAIARTFRGVHVMHDATECGVWGGLYEMARAGGYGLRIEEEAIPVLPVIRRTADLFRFDPFAAISEGTLIAMVDKKDAGGLIKALGDEGIPAAAVGEVVNAAEGQKIMGRSGERNLVHPEVDPYWILAAEFSK
;
A
#
# COMPACT_ATOMS: atom_id res chain seq x y z
N MET A 1 2.78 23.25 16.72
CA MET A 1 2.43 23.65 15.33
C MET A 1 1.13 24.44 15.41
N SER A 2 1.00 25.58 14.74
CA SER A 2 -0.27 26.33 14.75
C SER A 2 -1.33 25.46 14.09
N GLU A 3 -2.50 25.32 14.73
CA GLU A 3 -3.64 24.46 14.30
C GLU A 3 -4.24 24.83 12.92
N ASP A 4 -3.72 25.88 12.27
CA ASP A 4 -4.28 26.44 11.04
C ASP A 4 -3.50 26.13 9.75
N LYS A 5 -2.41 25.35 9.82
CA LYS A 5 -1.61 25.00 8.63
C LYS A 5 -1.74 23.52 8.29
N LEU A 6 -2.01 23.23 7.01
CA LEU A 6 -1.86 21.88 6.45
C LEU A 6 -0.38 21.46 6.49
N PRO A 7 -0.07 20.15 6.54
CA PRO A 7 1.31 19.66 6.45
C PRO A 7 1.92 20.10 5.12
N GLU A 8 3.23 20.34 5.10
CA GLU A 8 3.96 20.69 3.86
C GLU A 8 4.02 19.51 2.89
N LEU A 9 4.11 18.29 3.41
CA LEU A 9 4.16 17.03 2.65
C LEU A 9 3.41 15.93 3.39
N GLY A 10 2.96 14.90 2.64
CA GLY A 10 2.32 13.72 3.18
C GLY A 10 0.81 13.87 3.43
N LYS A 11 0.25 12.86 4.08
CA LYS A 11 -1.20 12.78 4.35
C LYS A 11 -1.68 13.90 5.27
N ILE A 12 -2.87 14.40 5.01
CA ILE A 12 -3.55 15.38 5.87
C ILE A 12 -3.88 14.75 7.21
N HIS A 13 -3.65 15.49 8.30
CA HIS A 13 -3.88 14.99 9.66
C HIS A 13 -5.31 14.49 9.87
N PRO A 14 -5.52 13.32 10.48
CA PRO A 14 -6.85 12.72 10.66
C PRO A 14 -7.88 13.64 11.30
N ALA A 15 -7.50 14.46 12.27
CA ALA A 15 -8.42 15.43 12.91
C ALA A 15 -9.02 16.46 11.92
N PHE A 16 -8.30 16.79 10.83
CA PHE A 16 -8.84 17.65 9.78
C PHE A 16 -9.93 16.92 9.00
N PHE A 17 -9.70 15.65 8.64
CA PHE A 17 -10.71 14.81 7.98
C PHE A 17 -11.97 14.68 8.83
N ASP A 18 -11.83 14.38 10.12
CA ASP A 18 -12.96 14.21 11.04
C ASP A 18 -13.79 15.50 11.16
N ARG A 19 -13.12 16.65 11.16
CA ARG A 19 -13.79 17.96 11.33
C ARG A 19 -14.33 18.55 10.03
N VAL A 20 -13.66 18.35 8.90
CA VAL A 20 -13.93 19.12 7.67
C VAL A 20 -14.47 18.26 6.53
N ILE A 21 -13.89 17.09 6.31
CA ILE A 21 -14.16 16.25 5.12
C ILE A 21 -15.34 15.29 5.41
N TYR A 22 -15.21 14.45 6.44
CA TYR A 22 -16.22 13.42 6.72
C TYR A 22 -17.63 13.93 6.99
N PRO A 23 -17.85 15.12 7.61
CA PRO A 23 -19.20 15.66 7.74
C PRO A 23 -19.82 16.16 6.43
N LYS A 24 -19.06 16.21 5.32
CA LYS A 24 -19.46 16.86 4.05
C LYS A 24 -19.24 15.94 2.84
N LEU A 25 -19.61 14.68 2.94
CA LEU A 25 -19.43 13.67 1.88
C LEU A 25 -20.57 13.67 0.83
N GLY A 26 -21.34 14.72 0.73
CA GLY A 26 -22.43 14.81 -0.24
C GLY A 26 -23.73 14.14 0.25
N ALA A 27 -24.58 13.77 -0.69
CA ALA A 27 -25.86 13.14 -0.37
C ALA A 27 -25.68 11.70 0.11
N PRO A 28 -26.36 11.27 1.19
CA PRO A 28 -26.31 9.89 1.65
C PRO A 28 -26.94 8.94 0.63
N SER A 29 -26.36 7.73 0.50
CA SER A 29 -26.90 6.67 -0.35
C SER A 29 -26.95 5.35 0.39
N GLY A 30 -28.05 4.63 0.28
CA GLY A 30 -28.22 3.27 0.84
C GLY A 30 -27.42 2.18 0.13
N ASP A 31 -26.79 2.51 -1.00
CA ASP A 31 -25.95 1.60 -1.76
C ASP A 31 -24.48 1.60 -1.28
N ILE A 32 -24.08 2.59 -0.48
CA ILE A 32 -22.74 2.64 0.11
C ILE A 32 -22.64 1.58 1.21
N VAL A 33 -21.77 0.59 0.99
CA VAL A 33 -21.52 -0.51 1.92
C VAL A 33 -20.31 -0.20 2.81
N ILE A 34 -19.28 0.36 2.20
CA ILE A 34 -18.08 0.90 2.89
C ILE A 34 -17.86 2.29 2.31
N GLY A 35 -18.00 3.30 3.15
CA GLY A 35 -17.68 4.68 2.81
C GLY A 35 -16.29 5.09 3.28
N PRO A 36 -15.84 6.33 2.96
CA PRO A 36 -14.54 6.83 3.36
C PRO A 36 -14.36 6.82 4.88
N ARG A 37 -13.24 6.28 5.34
CA ARG A 37 -12.83 6.28 6.76
C ARG A 37 -11.34 5.94 6.89
N HIS A 38 -10.73 6.34 7.98
CA HIS A 38 -9.33 6.03 8.27
C HIS A 38 -9.09 4.51 8.31
N GLY A 39 -7.95 4.07 7.73
CA GLY A 39 -7.51 2.69 7.73
C GLY A 39 -8.32 1.76 6.82
N VAL A 40 -8.98 2.32 5.80
CA VAL A 40 -9.64 1.56 4.72
C VAL A 40 -9.37 2.26 3.40
N ASP A 41 -8.68 1.59 2.50
CA ASP A 41 -8.09 2.14 1.28
C ASP A 41 -9.09 2.22 0.11
N TYR A 42 -10.31 1.68 0.28
CA TYR A 42 -11.31 1.56 -0.77
C TYR A 42 -12.73 1.88 -0.27
N GLY A 43 -13.54 2.42 -1.16
CA GLY A 43 -14.99 2.52 -0.98
C GLY A 43 -15.71 1.33 -1.62
N VAL A 44 -16.88 0.93 -1.12
CA VAL A 44 -17.68 -0.16 -1.70
C VAL A 44 -19.12 0.25 -1.92
N LEU A 45 -19.59 0.07 -3.15
CA LEU A 45 -21.00 0.20 -3.53
C LEU A 45 -21.62 -1.17 -3.78
N ARG A 46 -22.92 -1.30 -3.48
CA ARG A 46 -23.76 -2.40 -3.94
C ARG A 46 -24.50 -1.98 -5.21
N VAL A 47 -24.29 -2.72 -6.29
CA VAL A 47 -24.96 -2.48 -7.57
C VAL A 47 -25.72 -3.75 -7.96
N GLY A 48 -27.01 -3.76 -7.67
CA GLY A 48 -27.84 -4.98 -7.81
C GLY A 48 -27.29 -6.15 -6.96
N PRO A 49 -27.01 -7.33 -7.55
CA PRO A 49 -26.45 -8.46 -6.83
C PRO A 49 -24.91 -8.40 -6.63
N LYS A 50 -24.23 -7.41 -7.26
CA LYS A 50 -22.78 -7.24 -7.24
C LYS A 50 -22.34 -6.20 -6.22
N TYR A 51 -21.07 -6.31 -5.86
CA TYR A 51 -20.33 -5.34 -5.08
C TYR A 51 -19.19 -4.80 -5.93
N MET A 52 -18.99 -3.49 -5.89
CA MET A 52 -17.93 -2.81 -6.60
C MET A 52 -17.10 -2.03 -5.59
N ALA A 53 -15.80 -2.30 -5.54
CA ALA A 53 -14.85 -1.52 -4.76
C ALA A 53 -14.15 -0.52 -5.68
N PHE A 54 -13.84 0.66 -5.12
CA PHE A 54 -13.18 1.76 -5.80
C PHE A 54 -12.06 2.27 -4.92
N SER A 55 -10.89 2.52 -5.51
CA SER A 55 -9.87 3.39 -4.94
C SER A 55 -9.44 4.41 -5.96
N THR A 56 -9.07 5.59 -5.49
CA THR A 56 -8.63 6.70 -6.35
C THR A 56 -7.37 7.31 -5.79
N ASP A 57 -6.31 7.26 -6.59
CA ASP A 57 -4.99 7.75 -6.22
C ASP A 57 -4.38 8.63 -7.31
N PRO A 58 -3.40 9.46 -6.95
CA PRO A 58 -2.58 10.14 -7.93
C PRO A 58 -1.87 9.14 -8.84
N PHE A 59 -1.81 9.46 -10.14
CA PHE A 59 -0.94 8.74 -11.05
C PHE A 59 0.45 9.39 -11.03
N PHE A 60 1.38 8.72 -10.36
CA PHE A 60 2.65 9.29 -9.94
C PHE A 60 3.76 8.84 -10.89
N ILE A 61 4.36 9.78 -11.64
CA ILE A 61 5.45 9.49 -12.58
C ILE A 61 6.71 10.25 -12.16
N VAL A 62 7.70 9.54 -11.70
CA VAL A 62 9.02 10.08 -11.35
C VAL A 62 9.98 9.81 -12.52
N PRO A 63 10.37 10.82 -13.32
CA PRO A 63 11.17 10.59 -14.54
C PRO A 63 12.51 9.89 -14.29
N SER A 64 13.13 10.10 -13.13
CA SER A 64 14.39 9.44 -12.76
C SER A 64 14.28 7.92 -12.59
N PHE A 65 13.07 7.36 -12.49
CA PHE A 65 12.88 5.90 -12.51
C PHE A 65 12.91 5.32 -13.94
N GLY A 66 12.76 6.18 -14.99
CA GLY A 66 12.37 5.81 -16.35
C GLY A 66 10.85 5.66 -16.46
N PHE A 67 10.29 6.02 -17.61
CA PHE A 67 8.83 6.15 -17.79
C PHE A 67 8.10 4.80 -17.67
N ALA A 68 8.64 3.72 -18.20
CA ALA A 68 8.05 2.37 -18.07
C ALA A 68 7.98 1.94 -16.59
N ARG A 69 9.07 2.11 -15.85
CA ARG A 69 9.11 1.71 -14.43
C ARG A 69 8.23 2.59 -13.56
N ALA A 70 8.22 3.90 -13.80
CA ALA A 70 7.36 4.83 -13.09
C ALA A 70 5.88 4.53 -13.33
N ALA A 71 5.49 4.23 -14.57
CA ALA A 71 4.13 3.84 -14.93
C ALA A 71 3.73 2.49 -14.34
N TRP A 72 4.64 1.51 -14.33
CA TRP A 72 4.44 0.25 -13.63
C TRP A 72 4.11 0.49 -12.15
N PHE A 73 4.92 1.32 -11.49
CA PHE A 73 4.71 1.65 -10.08
C PHE A 73 3.38 2.38 -9.84
N GLY A 74 3.09 3.43 -10.64
CA GLY A 74 1.82 4.15 -10.55
C GLY A 74 0.59 3.26 -10.76
N PHE A 75 0.67 2.28 -11.69
CA PHE A 75 -0.37 1.29 -11.89
C PHE A 75 -0.59 0.44 -10.64
N HIS A 76 0.49 -0.07 -10.02
CA HIS A 76 0.40 -0.94 -8.86
C HIS A 76 -0.11 -0.23 -7.62
N ILE A 77 0.33 1.01 -7.32
CA ILE A 77 -0.23 1.83 -6.24
C ILE A 77 -1.76 1.87 -6.35
N VAL A 78 -2.28 2.27 -7.52
CA VAL A 78 -3.72 2.41 -7.75
C VAL A 78 -4.48 1.09 -7.59
N PHE A 79 -3.88 -0.05 -7.95
CA PHE A 79 -4.56 -1.34 -7.91
C PHE A 79 -4.38 -2.12 -6.62
N CYS A 80 -3.33 -1.89 -5.85
CA CYS A 80 -3.13 -2.54 -4.56
C CYS A 80 -4.23 -2.18 -3.57
N ASP A 81 -4.60 -0.92 -3.49
CA ASP A 81 -5.70 -0.43 -2.65
C ASP A 81 -7.02 -1.14 -2.92
N VAL A 82 -7.38 -1.32 -4.19
CA VAL A 82 -8.66 -1.99 -4.51
C VAL A 82 -8.57 -3.50 -4.38
N ALA A 83 -7.38 -4.08 -4.58
CA ALA A 83 -7.16 -5.53 -4.45
C ALA A 83 -7.35 -6.03 -3.02
N VAL A 84 -6.98 -5.21 -2.00
CA VAL A 84 -7.17 -5.56 -0.58
C VAL A 84 -8.64 -5.64 -0.17
N SER A 85 -9.57 -5.13 -1.01
CA SER A 85 -11.02 -5.35 -0.83
C SER A 85 -11.43 -6.82 -0.95
N GLY A 86 -10.58 -7.67 -1.52
CA GLY A 86 -10.85 -9.08 -1.85
C GLY A 86 -11.68 -9.28 -3.11
N LEU A 87 -12.25 -8.21 -3.69
CA LEU A 87 -12.92 -8.28 -4.99
C LEU A 87 -11.89 -8.36 -6.11
N THR A 88 -12.33 -8.78 -7.31
CA THR A 88 -11.41 -8.91 -8.46
C THR A 88 -11.25 -7.56 -9.15
N PRO A 89 -10.04 -6.99 -9.23
CA PRO A 89 -9.75 -5.82 -10.08
C PRO A 89 -10.17 -6.09 -11.53
N ARG A 90 -10.85 -5.12 -12.15
CA ARG A 90 -11.45 -5.29 -13.48
C ARG A 90 -11.33 -4.09 -14.38
N TYR A 91 -11.41 -2.88 -13.82
CA TYR A 91 -11.50 -1.67 -14.63
C TYR A 91 -10.61 -0.58 -14.09
N LEU A 92 -10.17 0.26 -15.00
CA LEU A 92 -9.40 1.47 -14.75
C LEU A 92 -10.08 2.66 -15.42
N THR A 93 -10.16 3.78 -14.71
CA THR A 93 -10.34 5.11 -15.29
C THR A 93 -9.09 5.92 -14.98
N ILE A 94 -8.61 6.72 -15.94
CA ILE A 94 -7.37 7.45 -15.76
C ILE A 94 -7.46 8.86 -16.35
N ASP A 95 -7.06 9.86 -15.56
CA ASP A 95 -6.92 11.24 -15.97
C ASP A 95 -5.44 11.59 -16.04
N LEU A 96 -4.96 11.96 -17.23
CA LEU A 96 -3.58 12.34 -17.48
C LEU A 96 -3.48 13.82 -17.80
N ASN A 97 -2.91 14.56 -16.89
CA ASN A 97 -2.63 16.00 -16.96
C ASN A 97 -1.14 16.19 -17.23
N LEU A 98 -0.74 16.01 -18.49
CA LEU A 98 0.67 15.88 -18.87
C LEU A 98 1.44 17.19 -18.72
N PRO A 99 2.67 17.12 -18.15
CA PRO A 99 3.58 18.25 -18.15
C PRO A 99 3.92 18.71 -19.57
N PRO A 100 4.12 20.03 -19.79
CA PRO A 100 4.49 20.57 -21.11
C PRO A 100 5.76 19.98 -21.69
N GLU A 101 6.70 19.57 -20.85
CA GLU A 101 7.99 18.97 -21.25
C GLU A 101 7.92 17.49 -21.65
N MET A 102 6.87 16.77 -21.29
CA MET A 102 6.74 15.35 -21.67
C MET A 102 6.69 15.20 -23.18
N THR A 103 7.51 14.32 -23.73
CA THR A 103 7.57 14.00 -25.16
C THR A 103 6.63 12.86 -25.53
N GLU A 104 6.35 12.72 -26.84
CA GLU A 104 5.53 11.61 -27.35
C GLU A 104 6.15 10.23 -27.06
N PRO A 105 7.46 9.97 -27.25
CA PRO A 105 8.08 8.70 -26.89
C PRO A 105 7.97 8.36 -25.39
N GLU A 106 8.09 9.35 -24.52
CA GLU A 106 7.94 9.16 -23.06
C GLU A 106 6.51 8.78 -22.68
N LEU A 107 5.52 9.38 -23.31
CA LEU A 107 4.11 9.02 -23.13
C LEU A 107 3.83 7.61 -23.68
N GLU A 108 4.39 7.25 -24.83
CA GLU A 108 4.28 5.91 -25.43
C GLU A 108 4.87 4.84 -24.48
N GLU A 109 6.11 5.03 -24.02
CA GLU A 109 6.77 4.13 -23.06
C GLU A 109 5.94 3.94 -21.77
N MET A 110 5.41 5.04 -21.23
CA MET A 110 4.54 5.03 -20.06
C MET A 110 3.26 4.23 -20.31
N TRP A 111 2.60 4.47 -21.45
CA TRP A 111 1.32 3.83 -21.78
C TRP A 111 1.47 2.35 -22.13
N ASP A 112 2.56 1.97 -22.78
CA ASP A 112 2.89 0.57 -23.04
C ASP A 112 3.03 -0.23 -21.74
N ALA A 113 3.66 0.35 -20.72
CA ALA A 113 3.76 -0.28 -19.40
C ALA A 113 2.39 -0.44 -18.72
N VAL A 114 1.53 0.60 -18.75
CA VAL A 114 0.15 0.52 -18.26
C VAL A 114 -0.64 -0.56 -19.00
N HIS A 115 -0.53 -0.60 -20.34
CA HIS A 115 -1.20 -1.60 -21.17
C HIS A 115 -0.75 -3.03 -20.83
N ALA A 116 0.55 -3.26 -20.71
CA ALA A 116 1.11 -4.57 -20.40
C ALA A 116 0.59 -5.11 -19.05
N GLU A 117 0.60 -4.27 -18.01
CA GLU A 117 0.06 -4.67 -16.69
C GLU A 117 -1.45 -4.87 -16.74
N ALA A 118 -2.19 -4.00 -17.43
CA ALA A 118 -3.64 -4.17 -17.60
C ALA A 118 -3.99 -5.49 -18.28
N VAL A 119 -3.26 -5.88 -19.33
CA VAL A 119 -3.43 -7.18 -20.01
C VAL A 119 -3.09 -8.34 -19.08
N LYS A 120 -1.96 -8.25 -18.36
CA LYS A 120 -1.52 -9.28 -17.40
C LYS A 120 -2.61 -9.62 -16.36
N TYR A 121 -3.28 -8.61 -15.83
CA TYR A 121 -4.30 -8.80 -14.79
C TYR A 121 -5.73 -8.87 -15.30
N GLY A 122 -5.96 -8.80 -16.62
CA GLY A 122 -7.30 -8.82 -17.23
C GLY A 122 -8.12 -7.59 -16.85
N ILE A 123 -7.48 -6.43 -16.80
CA ILE A 123 -8.05 -5.12 -16.47
C ILE A 123 -8.32 -4.36 -17.78
N SER A 124 -9.47 -3.69 -17.88
CA SER A 124 -9.83 -2.86 -19.02
C SER A 124 -9.85 -1.39 -18.62
N VAL A 125 -9.20 -0.54 -19.41
CA VAL A 125 -9.39 0.91 -19.32
C VAL A 125 -10.74 1.25 -19.94
N ILE A 126 -11.65 1.85 -19.17
CA ILE A 126 -13.03 2.10 -19.63
C ILE A 126 -13.32 3.55 -20.00
N THR A 127 -12.55 4.49 -19.46
CA THR A 127 -12.64 5.91 -19.77
C THR A 127 -11.42 6.63 -19.22
N GLY A 128 -11.21 7.85 -19.68
CA GLY A 128 -10.14 8.70 -19.19
C GLY A 128 -10.14 10.06 -19.86
N HIS A 129 -9.17 10.86 -19.48
CA HIS A 129 -8.84 12.14 -20.11
C HIS A 129 -7.33 12.17 -20.32
N THR A 130 -6.87 12.76 -21.42
CA THR A 130 -5.44 12.95 -21.68
C THR A 130 -5.25 14.28 -22.36
N ALA A 131 -4.60 15.20 -21.66
CA ALA A 131 -4.29 16.51 -22.23
C ALA A 131 -3.04 17.10 -21.58
N ARG A 132 -2.50 18.13 -22.19
CA ARG A 132 -1.32 18.86 -21.73
C ARG A 132 -1.74 20.20 -21.19
N TYR A 133 -1.32 20.56 -19.96
CA TYR A 133 -1.69 21.81 -19.33
C TYR A 133 -0.48 22.52 -18.76
N THR A 134 -0.46 23.86 -18.88
CA THR A 134 0.49 24.71 -18.17
C THR A 134 0.24 24.61 -16.66
N GLY A 135 1.30 24.42 -15.89
CA GLY A 135 1.20 24.26 -14.44
C GLY A 135 1.12 22.82 -13.95
N CYS A 136 0.95 21.83 -14.85
CA CYS A 136 1.16 20.43 -14.51
C CYS A 136 2.66 20.11 -14.55
N ASN A 137 3.13 19.42 -13.51
CA ASN A 137 4.54 19.11 -13.31
C ASN A 137 4.70 17.68 -12.80
N TYR A 138 5.86 17.08 -13.06
CA TYR A 138 6.23 15.86 -12.37
C TYR A 138 6.37 16.10 -10.85
N PRO A 139 6.09 15.06 -10.03
CA PRO A 139 5.71 13.72 -10.44
C PRO A 139 4.20 13.50 -10.61
N MET A 140 3.34 14.49 -10.35
CA MET A 140 1.88 14.36 -10.33
C MET A 140 1.32 14.59 -11.73
N VAL A 141 1.21 13.55 -12.54
CA VAL A 141 0.73 13.66 -13.92
C VAL A 141 -0.77 13.35 -14.09
N GLY A 142 -1.51 13.29 -13.01
CA GLY A 142 -2.95 13.04 -13.02
C GLY A 142 -3.42 12.17 -11.87
N GLY A 143 -4.51 11.45 -12.10
CA GLY A 143 -5.09 10.53 -11.15
C GLY A 143 -5.76 9.35 -11.83
N ALA A 144 -5.92 8.25 -11.10
CA ALA A 144 -6.57 7.06 -11.62
C ALA A 144 -7.52 6.46 -10.60
N THR A 145 -8.60 5.84 -11.09
CA THR A 145 -9.51 5.08 -10.24
C THR A 145 -9.51 3.63 -10.67
N SER A 146 -9.11 2.77 -9.76
CA SER A 146 -9.23 1.33 -9.90
C SER A 146 -10.60 0.84 -9.42
N ILE A 147 -11.14 -0.17 -10.12
CA ILE A 147 -12.45 -0.72 -9.81
C ILE A 147 -12.37 -2.24 -9.77
N ALA A 148 -12.76 -2.82 -8.63
CA ALA A 148 -12.88 -4.26 -8.47
C ALA A 148 -14.35 -4.67 -8.35
N VAL A 149 -14.68 -5.87 -8.86
CA VAL A 149 -16.06 -6.36 -8.91
C VAL A 149 -16.13 -7.80 -8.39
N GLY A 150 -17.15 -8.09 -7.59
CA GLY A 150 -17.36 -9.43 -7.08
C GLY A 150 -18.69 -9.63 -6.37
N GLY A 151 -18.80 -10.73 -5.64
CA GLY A 151 -19.95 -11.03 -4.81
C GLY A 151 -19.72 -10.63 -3.35
N LYS A 152 -20.79 -10.57 -2.55
CA LYS A 152 -20.71 -10.28 -1.11
C LYS A 152 -19.74 -11.18 -0.36
N ARG A 153 -19.59 -12.43 -0.77
CA ARG A 153 -18.73 -13.43 -0.12
C ARG A 153 -17.25 -13.18 -0.36
N ASP A 154 -16.91 -12.46 -1.44
CA ASP A 154 -15.53 -12.16 -1.84
C ASP A 154 -15.02 -10.92 -1.10
N LEU A 155 -15.93 -10.01 -0.72
CA LEU A 155 -15.59 -8.78 -0.02
C LEU A 155 -14.88 -9.08 1.31
N ARG A 156 -13.77 -8.43 1.54
CA ARG A 156 -13.02 -8.39 2.81
C ARG A 156 -13.25 -7.03 3.46
N GLY A 157 -13.09 -6.97 4.78
CA GLY A 157 -13.24 -5.67 5.44
C GLY A 157 -13.24 -5.79 6.96
N PRO A 158 -13.00 -4.68 7.68
CA PRO A 158 -12.74 -4.70 9.12
C PRO A 158 -13.89 -5.29 9.96
N GLY A 159 -15.14 -5.21 9.50
CA GLY A 159 -16.30 -5.81 10.19
C GLY A 159 -16.33 -7.35 10.19
N ARG A 160 -15.41 -8.04 9.53
CA ARG A 160 -15.31 -9.50 9.52
C ARG A 160 -14.27 -10.05 10.51
N VAL A 161 -13.39 -9.20 11.02
CA VAL A 161 -12.30 -9.56 11.94
C VAL A 161 -12.84 -10.13 13.25
N LYS A 162 -12.16 -11.13 13.78
CA LYS A 162 -12.55 -11.81 15.02
C LYS A 162 -11.36 -11.91 15.97
N LYS A 163 -11.66 -11.91 17.26
CA LYS A 163 -10.66 -12.27 18.28
C LYS A 163 -10.07 -13.65 17.97
N GLY A 164 -8.74 -13.74 18.04
CA GLY A 164 -7.98 -14.95 17.75
C GLY A 164 -7.58 -15.11 16.29
N ASP A 165 -8.02 -14.21 15.38
CA ASP A 165 -7.48 -14.17 14.03
C ASP A 165 -5.97 -13.95 14.10
N ARG A 166 -5.23 -14.60 13.18
CA ARG A 166 -3.79 -14.41 13.05
C ARG A 166 -3.50 -13.22 12.18
N VAL A 167 -2.51 -12.43 12.59
CA VAL A 167 -1.94 -11.37 11.76
C VAL A 167 -0.88 -12.00 10.87
N VAL A 168 -1.07 -11.96 9.57
CA VAL A 168 -0.12 -12.45 8.56
C VAL A 168 0.44 -11.27 7.80
N ILE A 169 1.77 -11.23 7.65
CA ILE A 169 2.47 -10.19 6.88
C ILE A 169 3.28 -10.87 5.77
N THR A 170 3.22 -10.31 4.55
CA THR A 170 4.02 -10.78 3.40
C THR A 170 5.24 -9.89 3.19
N LYS A 171 6.32 -10.45 2.64
CA LYS A 171 7.56 -9.79 2.19
C LYS A 171 8.32 -8.99 3.26
N GLY A 172 7.63 -8.48 4.26
CA GLY A 172 8.20 -7.69 5.36
C GLY A 172 8.19 -6.18 5.11
N PRO A 173 8.79 -5.37 6.00
CA PRO A 173 8.69 -3.92 5.98
C PRO A 173 9.59 -3.27 4.93
N ALA A 174 9.39 -1.97 4.65
CA ALA A 174 10.24 -1.09 3.85
C ALA A 174 10.56 -1.60 2.44
N ILE A 175 9.65 -2.37 1.81
CA ILE A 175 9.79 -2.83 0.42
C ILE A 175 9.95 -1.62 -0.49
N GLU A 176 9.01 -0.68 -0.43
CA GLU A 176 9.01 0.51 -1.26
C GLU A 176 10.22 1.40 -0.97
N THR A 177 10.45 1.76 0.29
CA THR A 177 11.60 2.59 0.68
C THR A 177 12.91 2.02 0.13
N THR A 178 13.13 0.70 0.25
CA THR A 178 14.35 0.06 -0.26
C THR A 178 14.46 0.16 -1.77
N GLY A 179 13.38 -0.17 -2.50
CA GLY A 179 13.35 -0.12 -3.95
C GLY A 179 13.55 1.30 -4.50
N LEU A 180 12.88 2.29 -3.90
CA LEU A 180 13.00 3.70 -4.31
C LEU A 180 14.40 4.25 -4.04
N LEU A 181 14.95 4.06 -2.82
CA LEU A 181 16.30 4.53 -2.49
C LEU A 181 17.36 3.91 -3.39
N ALA A 182 17.24 2.61 -3.73
CA ALA A 182 18.20 1.93 -4.60
C ALA A 182 18.19 2.44 -6.05
N VAL A 183 17.05 2.95 -6.52
CA VAL A 183 16.91 3.54 -7.86
C VAL A 183 17.33 5.02 -7.86
N LEU A 184 16.99 5.75 -6.81
CA LEU A 184 17.29 7.19 -6.69
C LEU A 184 18.77 7.48 -6.35
N PHE A 185 19.38 6.63 -5.53
CA PHE A 185 20.74 6.85 -4.98
C PHE A 185 21.66 5.63 -5.18
N PRO A 186 21.79 5.09 -6.41
CA PRO A 186 22.52 3.85 -6.66
C PRO A 186 23.99 3.90 -6.22
N GLU A 187 24.62 5.06 -6.33
CA GLU A 187 26.02 5.29 -5.94
C GLU A 187 26.28 5.06 -4.46
N ARG A 188 25.28 5.31 -3.57
CA ARG A 188 25.40 5.06 -2.13
C ARG A 188 25.44 3.56 -1.83
N PHE A 189 24.62 2.78 -2.53
CA PHE A 189 24.62 1.32 -2.40
C PHE A 189 25.92 0.70 -2.92
N VAL A 190 26.41 1.20 -4.07
CA VAL A 190 27.70 0.76 -4.62
C VAL A 190 28.84 1.07 -3.66
N ALA A 191 28.87 2.27 -3.10
CA ALA A 191 29.90 2.67 -2.13
C ALA A 191 29.87 1.81 -0.84
N ALA A 192 28.68 1.42 -0.38
CA ALA A 192 28.49 0.67 0.87
C ALA A 192 28.69 -0.85 0.74
N GLY A 193 28.45 -1.44 -0.45
CA GLY A 193 28.48 -2.90 -0.59
C GLY A 193 28.71 -3.40 -2.02
N GLY A 194 29.15 -2.52 -2.92
CA GLY A 194 29.43 -2.83 -4.32
C GLY A 194 28.17 -2.98 -5.18
N GLU A 195 28.38 -3.24 -6.48
CA GLU A 195 27.30 -3.38 -7.46
C GLU A 195 26.32 -4.51 -7.12
N ALA A 196 26.77 -5.57 -6.46
CA ALA A 196 25.92 -6.69 -6.06
C ALA A 196 24.83 -6.23 -5.08
N PHE A 197 25.20 -5.41 -4.10
CA PHE A 197 24.24 -4.84 -3.15
C PHE A 197 23.25 -3.87 -3.82
N GLN A 198 23.75 -3.02 -4.71
CA GLN A 198 22.89 -2.11 -5.45
C GLN A 198 21.88 -2.87 -6.31
N LYS A 199 22.29 -3.90 -7.06
CA LYS A 199 21.41 -4.73 -7.88
C LYS A 199 20.37 -5.49 -7.04
N GLU A 200 20.80 -6.06 -5.89
CA GLU A 200 19.89 -6.74 -4.97
C GLU A 200 18.82 -5.78 -4.42
N ALA A 201 19.21 -4.56 -4.00
CA ALA A 201 18.30 -3.56 -3.49
C ALA A 201 17.36 -3.01 -4.60
N ALA A 202 17.89 -2.73 -5.80
CA ALA A 202 17.08 -2.28 -6.91
C ALA A 202 16.06 -3.35 -7.38
N ALA A 203 16.38 -4.64 -7.25
CA ALA A 203 15.45 -5.72 -7.57
C ALA A 203 14.23 -5.76 -6.63
N VAL A 204 14.30 -5.14 -5.45
CA VAL A 204 13.15 -5.02 -4.53
C VAL A 204 12.04 -4.16 -5.14
N PHE A 205 12.37 -3.25 -6.07
CA PHE A 205 11.38 -2.41 -6.76
C PHE A 205 10.26 -3.24 -7.38
N SER A 206 10.54 -4.35 -8.03
CA SER A 206 9.53 -5.22 -8.63
C SER A 206 8.62 -5.95 -7.62
N ARG A 207 8.91 -5.83 -6.32
CA ARG A 207 8.08 -6.39 -5.24
C ARG A 207 7.10 -5.38 -4.65
N MET A 208 7.10 -4.12 -5.14
CA MET A 208 6.20 -3.04 -4.69
C MET A 208 4.80 -3.24 -5.27
N THR A 209 4.20 -4.35 -4.95
CA THR A 209 2.82 -4.73 -5.33
C THR A 209 2.29 -5.81 -4.39
N VAL A 210 1.00 -5.77 -4.09
CA VAL A 210 0.29 -6.83 -3.35
C VAL A 210 -0.76 -7.53 -4.21
N MET A 211 -0.75 -7.31 -5.53
CA MET A 211 -1.75 -7.85 -6.44
C MET A 211 -1.79 -9.39 -6.41
N GLU A 212 -0.62 -10.04 -6.51
CA GLU A 212 -0.50 -11.49 -6.42
C GLU A 212 -0.81 -12.02 -5.02
N ASP A 213 -0.33 -11.33 -3.98
CA ASP A 213 -0.63 -11.65 -2.59
C ASP A 213 -2.15 -11.69 -2.35
N CYS A 214 -2.86 -10.65 -2.81
CA CYS A 214 -4.31 -10.54 -2.70
C CYS A 214 -5.03 -11.58 -3.55
N ALA A 215 -4.52 -11.90 -4.74
CA ALA A 215 -5.10 -12.93 -5.61
C ALA A 215 -5.06 -14.31 -4.94
N ILE A 216 -3.98 -14.62 -4.22
CA ILE A 216 -3.86 -15.85 -3.42
C ILE A 216 -4.76 -15.76 -2.18
N ALA A 217 -4.62 -14.67 -1.40
CA ALA A 217 -5.31 -14.51 -0.11
C ALA A 217 -6.84 -14.58 -0.24
N ARG A 218 -7.43 -14.00 -1.29
CA ARG A 218 -8.88 -14.02 -1.51
C ARG A 218 -9.45 -15.44 -1.71
N THR A 219 -8.64 -16.43 -2.07
CA THR A 219 -9.08 -17.83 -2.21
C THR A 219 -9.38 -18.48 -0.86
N PHE A 220 -8.81 -17.94 0.22
CA PHE A 220 -9.04 -18.40 1.59
C PHE A 220 -10.23 -17.65 2.21
N ARG A 221 -11.28 -18.38 2.57
CA ARG A 221 -12.48 -17.79 3.18
C ARG A 221 -12.24 -17.20 4.56
N GLY A 222 -11.23 -17.67 5.27
CA GLY A 222 -10.81 -17.19 6.58
C GLY A 222 -9.97 -15.93 6.52
N VAL A 223 -9.60 -15.41 5.36
CA VAL A 223 -9.06 -14.05 5.25
C VAL A 223 -10.21 -13.06 5.45
N HIS A 224 -10.20 -12.32 6.54
CA HIS A 224 -11.28 -11.43 6.95
C HIS A 224 -11.07 -9.99 6.49
N VAL A 225 -9.86 -9.48 6.58
CA VAL A 225 -9.46 -8.14 6.11
C VAL A 225 -8.03 -8.20 5.60
N MET A 226 -7.76 -7.36 4.63
CA MET A 226 -6.44 -7.11 4.04
C MET A 226 -6.18 -5.62 4.00
N HIS A 227 -4.90 -5.24 4.00
CA HIS A 227 -4.42 -3.87 3.91
C HIS A 227 -3.01 -3.89 3.33
N ASP A 228 -2.68 -2.99 2.46
CA ASP A 228 -1.32 -2.76 1.99
C ASP A 228 -0.64 -1.72 2.87
N ALA A 229 0.53 -2.04 3.36
CA ALA A 229 1.28 -1.18 4.26
C ALA A 229 2.00 -0.10 3.44
N THR A 230 1.36 1.04 3.24
CA THR A 230 1.92 2.20 2.54
C THR A 230 2.65 3.15 3.51
N GLU A 231 2.27 4.42 3.56
CA GLU A 231 2.88 5.45 4.41
C GLU A 231 2.87 5.06 5.90
N CYS A 232 3.98 5.32 6.60
CA CYS A 232 4.27 4.86 7.95
C CYS A 232 4.41 3.33 8.11
N GLY A 233 4.49 2.61 7.01
CA GLY A 233 4.89 1.22 6.92
C GLY A 233 4.02 0.24 7.71
N VAL A 234 4.64 -0.81 8.19
CA VAL A 234 3.96 -1.90 8.93
C VAL A 234 3.34 -1.39 10.23
N TRP A 235 4.01 -0.49 10.95
CA TRP A 235 3.44 0.06 12.20
C TRP A 235 2.23 0.93 11.93
N GLY A 236 2.25 1.76 10.87
CA GLY A 236 1.10 2.55 10.43
C GLY A 236 -0.08 1.66 10.05
N GLY A 237 0.13 0.72 9.14
CA GLY A 237 -0.92 -0.18 8.64
C GLY A 237 -1.57 -1.02 9.75
N LEU A 238 -0.80 -1.61 10.66
CA LEU A 238 -1.33 -2.35 11.80
C LEU A 238 -2.17 -1.46 12.72
N TYR A 239 -1.69 -0.25 13.02
CA TYR A 239 -2.41 0.70 13.85
C TYR A 239 -3.73 1.13 13.21
N GLU A 240 -3.72 1.47 11.94
CA GLU A 240 -4.88 1.91 11.17
C GLU A 240 -5.94 0.81 11.06
N MET A 241 -5.52 -0.42 10.73
CA MET A 241 -6.43 -1.58 10.68
C MET A 241 -7.12 -1.83 12.01
N ALA A 242 -6.36 -1.78 13.11
CA ALA A 242 -6.91 -1.99 14.45
C ALA A 242 -7.94 -0.93 14.83
N ARG A 243 -7.66 0.34 14.52
CA ARG A 243 -8.62 1.44 14.73
C ARG A 243 -9.86 1.31 13.86
N ALA A 244 -9.70 1.01 12.57
CA ALA A 244 -10.82 0.83 11.63
C ALA A 244 -11.76 -0.29 12.06
N GLY A 245 -11.21 -1.36 12.63
CA GLY A 245 -11.98 -2.54 13.06
C GLY A 245 -12.40 -2.53 14.53
N GLY A 246 -11.85 -1.65 15.35
CA GLY A 246 -12.18 -1.55 16.78
C GLY A 246 -11.69 -2.74 17.60
N TYR A 247 -10.51 -3.31 17.29
CA TYR A 247 -9.90 -4.43 18.02
C TYR A 247 -8.50 -4.09 18.54
N GLY A 248 -7.99 -4.92 19.46
CA GLY A 248 -6.62 -4.89 19.93
C GLY A 248 -5.73 -5.82 19.10
N LEU A 249 -4.42 -5.61 19.20
CA LEU A 249 -3.39 -6.43 18.55
C LEU A 249 -2.30 -6.82 19.54
N ARG A 250 -1.78 -8.04 19.38
CA ARG A 250 -0.52 -8.49 20.00
C ARG A 250 0.40 -8.96 18.88
N ILE A 251 1.48 -8.23 18.64
CA ILE A 251 2.42 -8.43 17.54
C ILE A 251 3.76 -8.88 18.09
N GLU A 252 4.31 -9.97 17.58
CA GLU A 252 5.65 -10.48 17.85
C GLU A 252 6.62 -9.86 16.83
N GLU A 253 7.39 -8.85 17.23
CA GLU A 253 8.26 -8.09 16.33
C GLU A 253 9.28 -8.96 15.60
N GLU A 254 9.89 -9.91 16.31
CA GLU A 254 10.88 -10.82 15.74
C GLU A 254 10.30 -11.84 14.75
N ALA A 255 8.97 -12.04 14.76
CA ALA A 255 8.30 -12.90 13.81
C ALA A 255 8.07 -12.22 12.44
N ILE A 256 8.18 -10.89 12.37
CA ILE A 256 8.02 -10.16 11.11
C ILE A 256 9.22 -10.47 10.21
N PRO A 257 9.01 -11.03 9.01
CA PRO A 257 10.11 -11.33 8.09
C PRO A 257 10.74 -10.03 7.61
N VAL A 258 12.05 -9.90 7.73
CA VAL A 258 12.79 -8.74 7.19
C VAL A 258 13.88 -9.26 6.27
N LEU A 259 13.77 -8.94 5.00
CA LEU A 259 14.76 -9.38 4.00
C LEU A 259 16.15 -8.82 4.34
N PRO A 260 17.24 -9.60 4.15
CA PRO A 260 18.60 -9.14 4.46
C PRO A 260 18.96 -7.82 3.77
N VAL A 261 18.54 -7.63 2.52
CA VAL A 261 18.77 -6.40 1.77
C VAL A 261 18.10 -5.19 2.41
N ILE A 262 16.90 -5.36 2.99
CA ILE A 262 16.19 -4.30 3.69
C ILE A 262 16.92 -3.91 4.98
N ARG A 263 17.40 -4.89 5.77
CA ARG A 263 18.21 -4.59 6.96
C ARG A 263 19.44 -3.78 6.61
N ARG A 264 20.19 -4.21 5.58
CA ARG A 264 21.39 -3.51 5.10
C ARG A 264 21.05 -2.08 4.61
N THR A 265 19.91 -1.89 3.94
CA THR A 265 19.44 -0.58 3.49
C THR A 265 19.09 0.30 4.69
N ALA A 266 18.35 -0.24 5.66
CA ALA A 266 17.97 0.49 6.87
C ALA A 266 19.22 0.92 7.68
N ASP A 267 20.24 0.06 7.79
CA ASP A 267 21.52 0.39 8.42
C ASP A 267 22.28 1.48 7.66
N LEU A 268 22.30 1.40 6.31
CA LEU A 268 22.98 2.37 5.44
C LEU A 268 22.38 3.77 5.57
N PHE A 269 21.05 3.87 5.55
CA PHE A 269 20.33 5.15 5.58
C PHE A 269 19.85 5.53 7.00
N ARG A 270 20.05 4.68 8.01
CA ARG A 270 19.73 4.90 9.43
C ARG A 270 18.26 5.22 9.69
N PHE A 271 17.37 4.35 9.23
CA PHE A 271 15.93 4.49 9.48
C PHE A 271 15.33 3.23 10.11
N ASP A 272 14.16 3.39 10.76
CA ASP A 272 13.35 2.25 11.22
C ASP A 272 12.59 1.66 10.03
N PRO A 273 12.92 0.43 9.57
CA PRO A 273 12.24 -0.16 8.41
C PRO A 273 10.75 -0.43 8.67
N PHE A 274 10.34 -0.64 9.91
CA PHE A 274 8.93 -0.91 10.21
C PHE A 274 8.04 0.34 10.14
N ALA A 275 8.62 1.54 10.22
CA ALA A 275 7.92 2.81 10.13
C ALA A 275 7.98 3.46 8.74
N ALA A 276 8.77 2.89 7.82
CA ALA A 276 9.02 3.46 6.50
C ALA A 276 8.06 2.90 5.46
N ILE A 277 7.62 3.74 4.53
CA ILE A 277 6.67 3.44 3.45
C ILE A 277 7.00 2.10 2.77
N SER A 278 5.98 1.25 2.56
CA SER A 278 6.19 -0.15 2.23
C SER A 278 5.16 -0.74 1.26
N GLU A 279 4.80 0.03 0.21
CA GLU A 279 4.02 -0.54 -0.90
C GLU A 279 4.59 -1.90 -1.30
N GLY A 280 3.72 -2.91 -1.43
CA GLY A 280 4.13 -4.29 -1.65
C GLY A 280 4.06 -5.19 -0.42
N THR A 281 3.84 -4.64 0.78
CA THR A 281 3.66 -5.42 2.01
C THR A 281 2.18 -5.62 2.31
N LEU A 282 1.68 -6.83 2.19
CA LEU A 282 0.32 -7.16 2.60
C LEU A 282 0.25 -7.47 4.10
N ILE A 283 -0.71 -6.87 4.79
CA ILE A 283 -1.13 -7.24 6.14
C ILE A 283 -2.53 -7.87 6.06
N ALA A 284 -2.71 -9.07 6.61
CA ALA A 284 -4.00 -9.74 6.61
C ALA A 284 -4.38 -10.27 8.00
N MET A 285 -5.66 -10.14 8.38
CA MET A 285 -6.22 -10.81 9.55
C MET A 285 -6.95 -12.07 9.07
N VAL A 286 -6.51 -13.22 9.57
CA VAL A 286 -6.85 -14.52 9.03
C VAL A 286 -7.33 -15.47 10.14
N ASP A 287 -8.44 -16.15 9.93
CA ASP A 287 -8.88 -17.24 10.82
C ASP A 287 -7.71 -18.20 11.11
N LYS A 288 -7.49 -18.50 12.38
CA LYS A 288 -6.37 -19.33 12.85
C LYS A 288 -6.19 -20.63 12.07
N LYS A 289 -7.30 -21.25 11.62
CA LYS A 289 -7.27 -22.51 10.86
C LYS A 289 -6.74 -22.36 9.43
N ASP A 290 -6.91 -21.18 8.81
CA ASP A 290 -6.54 -20.91 7.43
C ASP A 290 -5.15 -20.25 7.30
N ALA A 291 -4.62 -19.66 8.39
CA ALA A 291 -3.35 -18.92 8.37
C ALA A 291 -2.16 -19.76 7.87
N GLY A 292 -2.01 -20.99 8.33
CA GLY A 292 -0.92 -21.88 7.87
C GLY A 292 -1.04 -22.24 6.39
N GLY A 293 -2.28 -22.48 5.92
CA GLY A 293 -2.55 -22.75 4.51
C GLY A 293 -2.23 -21.55 3.62
N LEU A 294 -2.61 -20.34 4.05
CA LEU A 294 -2.31 -19.11 3.34
C LEU A 294 -0.80 -18.88 3.24
N ILE A 295 -0.06 -18.99 4.36
CA ILE A 295 1.39 -18.80 4.37
C ILE A 295 2.07 -19.78 3.42
N LYS A 296 1.63 -21.05 3.43
CA LYS A 296 2.16 -22.05 2.51
C LYS A 296 1.87 -21.70 1.05
N ALA A 297 0.64 -21.32 0.71
CA ALA A 297 0.26 -20.96 -0.66
C ALA A 297 1.04 -19.74 -1.18
N LEU A 298 1.27 -18.73 -0.33
CA LEU A 298 2.13 -17.59 -0.65
C LEU A 298 3.59 -18.03 -0.88
N GLY A 299 4.11 -18.88 0.00
CA GLY A 299 5.47 -19.41 -0.13
C GLY A 299 5.68 -20.26 -1.38
N ASP A 300 4.69 -21.05 -1.81
CA ASP A 300 4.73 -21.85 -3.04
C ASP A 300 4.88 -20.96 -4.30
N GLU A 301 4.40 -19.70 -4.24
CA GLU A 301 4.56 -18.66 -5.29
C GLU A 301 5.77 -17.73 -5.04
N GLY A 302 6.66 -18.06 -4.12
CA GLY A 302 7.86 -17.27 -3.82
C GLY A 302 7.61 -15.97 -3.05
N ILE A 303 6.43 -15.83 -2.43
CA ILE A 303 6.06 -14.69 -1.58
C ILE A 303 6.30 -15.07 -0.12
N PRO A 304 7.38 -14.61 0.53
CA PRO A 304 7.62 -14.91 1.93
C PRO A 304 6.52 -14.29 2.79
N ALA A 305 5.99 -15.08 3.73
CA ALA A 305 4.93 -14.64 4.63
C ALA A 305 5.09 -15.29 6.00
N ALA A 306 4.65 -14.63 7.05
CA ALA A 306 4.65 -15.16 8.41
C ALA A 306 3.42 -14.74 9.21
N ALA A 307 3.00 -15.58 10.15
CA ALA A 307 2.07 -15.20 11.20
C ALA A 307 2.85 -14.48 12.30
N VAL A 308 2.57 -13.19 12.47
CA VAL A 308 3.37 -12.29 13.32
C VAL A 308 2.63 -11.87 14.59
N GLY A 309 1.43 -12.35 14.80
CA GLY A 309 0.64 -11.97 15.96
C GLY A 309 -0.81 -12.43 15.88
N GLU A 310 -1.61 -11.84 16.74
CA GLU A 310 -3.04 -12.15 16.83
C GLU A 310 -3.90 -10.94 17.18
N VAL A 311 -5.17 -11.03 16.78
CA VAL A 311 -6.21 -10.09 17.16
C VAL A 311 -6.69 -10.42 18.58
N VAL A 312 -6.70 -9.41 19.44
CA VAL A 312 -7.18 -9.49 20.83
C VAL A 312 -8.37 -8.55 21.05
N ASN A 313 -8.95 -8.54 22.26
CA ASN A 313 -10.02 -7.57 22.54
C ASN A 313 -9.49 -6.13 22.49
N ALA A 314 -10.36 -5.20 22.11
CA ALA A 314 -10.00 -3.76 22.11
C ALA A 314 -9.46 -3.25 23.46
N ALA A 315 -9.99 -3.76 24.57
CA ALA A 315 -9.56 -3.38 25.92
C ALA A 315 -8.10 -3.79 26.25
N GLU A 316 -7.52 -4.76 25.53
CA GLU A 316 -6.12 -5.17 25.67
C GLU A 316 -5.16 -4.20 24.96
N GLY A 317 -5.70 -3.31 24.13
CA GLY A 317 -4.95 -2.34 23.35
C GLY A 317 -4.15 -2.97 22.20
N GLN A 318 -3.25 -2.17 21.66
CA GLN A 318 -2.38 -2.58 20.56
C GLN A 318 -0.95 -2.67 21.09
N LYS A 319 -0.37 -3.86 21.08
CA LYS A 319 0.90 -4.18 21.74
C LYS A 319 1.89 -4.82 20.78
N ILE A 320 3.15 -4.45 20.91
CA ILE A 320 4.29 -5.07 20.26
C ILE A 320 5.13 -5.76 21.35
N MET A 321 5.41 -7.04 21.11
CA MET A 321 6.29 -7.86 21.93
C MET A 321 7.65 -7.92 21.20
N GLY A 322 8.63 -7.20 21.70
CA GLY A 322 9.99 -7.17 21.15
C GLY A 322 11.01 -7.65 22.20
N ARG A 323 12.29 -7.70 21.82
CA ARG A 323 13.40 -8.14 22.68
C ARG A 323 13.52 -7.32 23.96
N SER A 324 13.16 -6.05 23.92
CA SER A 324 13.18 -5.15 25.08
C SER A 324 11.91 -5.22 25.94
N GLY A 325 11.00 -6.14 25.62
CA GLY A 325 9.72 -6.31 26.33
C GLY A 325 8.52 -5.77 25.54
N GLU A 326 7.40 -5.65 26.26
CA GLU A 326 6.15 -5.15 25.69
C GLU A 326 6.18 -3.63 25.57
N ARG A 327 5.69 -3.12 24.41
CA ARG A 327 5.44 -1.68 24.19
C ARG A 327 4.10 -1.47 23.47
N ASN A 328 3.55 -0.26 23.56
CA ASN A 328 2.38 0.10 22.79
C ASN A 328 2.75 0.26 21.31
N LEU A 329 1.89 -0.24 20.43
CA LEU A 329 1.92 0.13 19.02
C LEU A 329 1.36 1.56 18.90
N VAL A 330 2.16 2.46 18.40
CA VAL A 330 1.82 3.87 18.16
C VAL A 330 2.01 4.15 16.68
N HIS A 331 1.10 4.91 16.09
CA HIS A 331 1.27 5.34 14.70
C HIS A 331 2.50 6.25 14.59
N PRO A 332 3.44 6.00 13.66
CA PRO A 332 4.55 6.90 13.42
C PRO A 332 4.06 8.32 13.10
N GLU A 333 4.73 9.33 13.64
CA GLU A 333 4.35 10.74 13.39
C GLU A 333 4.76 11.22 11.99
N VAL A 334 5.89 10.70 11.50
CA VAL A 334 6.46 11.05 10.20
C VAL A 334 7.06 9.79 9.59
N ASP A 335 6.83 9.59 8.30
CA ASP A 335 7.47 8.51 7.56
C ASP A 335 8.94 8.85 7.30
N PRO A 336 9.89 7.97 7.68
CA PRO A 336 11.32 8.19 7.46
C PRO A 336 11.70 8.45 6.00
N TYR A 337 10.98 7.87 5.04
CA TYR A 337 11.28 8.02 3.62
C TYR A 337 11.27 9.49 3.18
N TRP A 338 10.29 10.29 3.63
CA TRP A 338 10.21 11.69 3.24
C TRP A 338 11.40 12.51 3.72
N ILE A 339 11.90 12.20 4.93
CA ILE A 339 13.11 12.85 5.49
C ILE A 339 14.31 12.48 4.64
N LEU A 340 14.50 11.19 4.31
CA LEU A 340 15.60 10.68 3.51
C LEU A 340 15.57 11.25 2.08
N ALA A 341 14.41 11.23 1.43
CA ALA A 341 14.26 11.77 0.09
C ALA A 341 14.61 13.26 0.05
N ALA A 342 14.17 14.06 1.02
CA ALA A 342 14.48 15.47 1.10
C ALA A 342 15.97 15.76 1.42
N GLU A 343 16.62 14.94 2.23
CA GLU A 343 18.03 15.07 2.61
C GLU A 343 18.95 14.78 1.43
N PHE A 344 18.69 13.71 0.70
CA PHE A 344 19.58 13.20 -0.35
C PHE A 344 19.26 13.71 -1.76
N SER A 345 18.16 14.45 -1.95
CA SER A 345 17.85 15.16 -3.21
C SER A 345 18.51 16.53 -3.33
N LYS A 346 19.23 16.97 -2.29
CA LYS A 346 20.02 18.22 -2.27
C LYS A 346 21.43 17.97 -2.78
#